data_8080ddc04f31cdffbb8976c21780ba43
#
_entry.id   8080ddc04f31cdffbb8976c21780ba43
#
_cell.length_a   1.000
_cell.length_b   1.000
_cell.length_c   1.000
_cell.angle_alpha   90.00
_cell.angle_beta   90.00
_cell.angle_gamma   90.00
#
_symmetry.space_group_name_H-M   'P 1'
#
loop_
_entity.id
_entity.type
_entity.pdbx_description
1 polymer ?
#
loop_
_entity_poly.entity_id
_entity_poly.type
_entity_poly.pdbx_seq_one_letter_code
_entity_poly.pdbx_strand_id
1 'polypeptide(L)'
;MINKNLLENKTKSFKHSTQNIVPFPKNIFSKLINKSIEIVTVPKPDEPSINQANVGIILDEKLIFKILSEHYKEVLITEITTKKDLAELAIRKPDLVFSGVKYFYFNNKKIWLNDYLELNDILYIASSKSSLLKESNKSRAKKIVKKSNIVTAEFFTTGPKEHKNKKSIPLSFPLFVKPITGGDSRGIDKNSIVYNYKNYKKKVLEIKKNQHTHCLVEKYLSGKEYSVGIFKDNITGIIQAMPIEIRTKKNINGHHILDFDIKKNDEEDVVPVLDIKIFNQLSALAKKSFIALEGKSFGRIDFKMDHLGNPHFIEANLMPGIRKGYFYRSCLLNLNINYKEMILKIAANGLH
;
A
#
# COMPACT_ATOMS: atom_id res chain seq x y z
N MET A 1 -5.28 22.90 -4.40
CA MET A 1 -4.08 23.79 -4.47
C MET A 1 -3.45 23.82 -3.09
N ILE A 2 -2.28 23.20 -2.93
CA ILE A 2 -1.53 23.22 -1.65
C ILE A 2 -0.92 24.62 -1.52
N ASN A 3 -1.24 25.31 -0.45
CA ASN A 3 -0.76 26.67 -0.18
C ASN A 3 0.77 26.65 0.02
N LYS A 4 1.53 27.11 -0.98
CA LYS A 4 3.00 27.17 -1.00
C LYS A 4 3.58 27.86 0.23
N ASN A 5 2.92 28.85 0.78
CA ASN A 5 3.43 29.64 1.92
C ASN A 5 3.40 28.90 3.27
N LEU A 6 2.65 27.80 3.41
CA LEU A 6 2.65 26.97 4.62
C LEU A 6 3.84 25.99 4.64
N LEU A 7 4.40 25.66 3.48
CA LEU A 7 5.56 24.78 3.36
C LEU A 7 6.88 25.48 3.67
N GLU A 8 7.04 26.73 3.26
CA GLU A 8 8.32 27.46 3.42
C GLU A 8 8.64 27.85 4.88
N ASN A 9 7.63 28.15 5.69
CA ASN A 9 7.84 28.55 7.10
C ASN A 9 8.01 27.36 8.07
N LYS A 10 7.73 26.12 7.67
CA LYS A 10 7.86 24.93 8.53
C LYS A 10 9.12 24.10 8.28
N THR A 11 9.83 24.32 7.17
CA THR A 11 11.06 23.59 6.82
C THR A 11 12.26 23.99 7.69
N LYS A 12 12.22 25.14 8.38
CA LYS A 12 13.33 25.57 9.27
C LYS A 12 13.39 24.85 10.62
N SER A 13 12.31 24.19 11.06
CA SER A 13 12.23 23.50 12.37
C SER A 13 12.67 22.01 12.36
N PHE A 14 12.86 21.40 11.19
CA PHE A 14 13.10 19.96 11.06
C PHE A 14 14.57 19.50 11.06
N LYS A 15 15.52 20.38 11.42
CA LYS A 15 16.97 20.04 11.37
C LYS A 15 17.50 19.14 12.48
N HIS A 16 16.69 18.60 13.38
CA HIS A 16 17.20 17.96 14.60
C HIS A 16 16.90 16.47 14.79
N SER A 17 16.65 15.68 13.74
CA SER A 17 16.67 14.20 13.88
C SER A 17 16.96 13.44 12.58
N THR A 18 17.91 13.93 11.78
CA THR A 18 18.38 13.20 10.60
C THR A 18 19.57 12.31 10.95
N GLN A 19 19.35 11.24 11.72
CA GLN A 19 20.30 10.15 11.78
C GLN A 19 20.10 9.24 10.57
N ASN A 20 21.12 9.21 9.69
CA ASN A 20 21.29 8.30 8.56
C ASN A 20 20.27 8.43 7.39
N ILE A 21 20.07 9.66 6.90
CA ILE A 21 19.60 9.81 5.52
C ILE A 21 20.81 9.52 4.64
N VAL A 22 20.82 8.41 3.91
CA VAL A 22 21.76 8.22 2.80
C VAL A 22 21.38 9.24 1.74
N PRO A 23 22.17 10.30 1.51
CA PRO A 23 21.81 11.33 0.55
C PRO A 23 21.83 10.72 -0.85
N PHE A 24 20.81 11.00 -1.62
CA PHE A 24 20.85 10.74 -3.06
C PHE A 24 21.96 11.62 -3.65
N PRO A 25 22.92 11.05 -4.42
CA PRO A 25 24.00 11.86 -5.01
C PRO A 25 23.40 12.91 -5.95
N LYS A 26 23.56 14.19 -5.62
CA LYS A 26 22.94 15.33 -6.32
C LYS A 26 23.55 15.64 -7.70
N ASN A 27 24.65 15.00 -8.10
CA ASN A 27 25.35 15.31 -9.35
C ASN A 27 26.05 14.07 -9.94
N ILE A 28 25.35 13.31 -10.77
CA ILE A 28 25.97 12.41 -11.77
C ILE A 28 25.05 12.37 -12.99
N PHE A 29 25.07 13.39 -13.83
CA PHE A 29 24.27 13.39 -15.05
C PHE A 29 25.06 13.91 -16.26
N SER A 30 26.06 13.13 -16.69
CA SER A 30 26.60 13.25 -18.05
C SER A 30 26.56 11.94 -18.84
N LYS A 31 26.25 10.79 -18.20
CA LYS A 31 26.18 9.47 -18.88
C LYS A 31 25.02 8.64 -18.34
N LEU A 32 24.19 8.14 -19.28
CA LEU A 32 23.09 7.22 -18.93
C LEU A 32 23.65 5.94 -18.29
N ILE A 33 22.96 5.43 -17.26
CA ILE A 33 23.28 4.17 -16.63
C ILE A 33 23.06 3.04 -17.64
N ASN A 34 24.09 2.21 -17.88
CA ASN A 34 24.04 1.12 -18.84
C ASN A 34 23.25 -0.06 -18.27
N LYS A 35 21.94 0.11 -18.16
CA LYS A 35 20.97 -0.86 -17.68
C LYS A 35 19.70 -0.78 -18.52
N SER A 36 19.02 -1.92 -18.69
CA SER A 36 17.74 -2.06 -19.36
C SER A 36 16.60 -2.18 -18.37
N ILE A 37 15.56 -1.36 -18.51
CA ILE A 37 14.36 -1.41 -17.68
C ILE A 37 13.15 -1.63 -18.57
N GLU A 38 12.33 -2.61 -18.23
CA GLU A 38 11.09 -2.88 -18.95
C GLU A 38 9.88 -2.59 -18.06
N ILE A 39 9.06 -1.62 -18.47
CA ILE A 39 7.82 -1.25 -17.79
C ILE A 39 6.73 -2.20 -18.28
N VAL A 40 6.34 -3.15 -17.45
CA VAL A 40 5.33 -4.16 -17.80
C VAL A 40 3.95 -3.71 -17.35
N THR A 41 3.00 -3.74 -18.28
CA THR A 41 1.60 -3.36 -18.07
C THR A 41 0.63 -4.39 -18.65
N VAL A 42 -0.65 -4.18 -18.44
CA VAL A 42 -1.77 -4.94 -19.02
C VAL A 42 -2.65 -4.00 -19.86
N PRO A 43 -3.42 -4.52 -20.82
CA PRO A 43 -4.40 -3.73 -21.53
C PRO A 43 -5.30 -2.98 -20.56
N LYS A 44 -5.52 -1.69 -20.82
CA LYS A 44 -6.46 -0.86 -20.06
C LYS A 44 -7.82 -1.00 -20.73
N PRO A 45 -8.85 -1.53 -20.05
CA PRO A 45 -10.19 -1.48 -20.61
C PRO A 45 -10.70 -0.04 -20.61
N ASP A 46 -11.62 0.23 -21.51
CA ASP A 46 -12.30 1.52 -21.61
C ASP A 46 -13.07 1.88 -20.33
N GLU A 47 -13.50 0.87 -19.55
CA GLU A 47 -14.05 1.03 -18.21
C GLU A 47 -13.34 0.14 -17.17
N PRO A 48 -13.03 0.66 -15.96
CA PRO A 48 -12.39 -0.13 -14.90
C PRO A 48 -13.35 -1.18 -14.35
N SER A 49 -13.25 -2.42 -14.82
CA SER A 49 -13.99 -3.55 -14.26
C SER A 49 -13.47 -3.91 -12.86
N ILE A 50 -14.36 -4.46 -12.00
CA ILE A 50 -14.03 -4.94 -10.65
C ILE A 50 -12.88 -5.96 -10.67
N ASN A 51 -12.74 -6.73 -11.75
CA ASN A 51 -11.71 -7.76 -11.90
C ASN A 51 -10.29 -7.20 -12.08
N GLN A 52 -10.13 -6.00 -12.64
CA GLN A 52 -8.79 -5.43 -12.87
C GLN A 52 -8.12 -4.88 -11.63
N ALA A 53 -8.87 -4.40 -10.66
CA ALA A 53 -8.30 -3.92 -9.41
C ALA A 53 -7.56 -5.00 -8.61
N ASN A 54 -7.82 -6.27 -8.89
CA ASN A 54 -7.14 -7.39 -8.27
C ASN A 54 -5.83 -7.76 -9.00
N VAL A 55 -5.64 -7.30 -10.24
CA VAL A 55 -4.47 -7.64 -11.07
C VAL A 55 -3.22 -6.89 -10.62
N GLY A 56 -3.37 -5.70 -10.04
CA GLY A 56 -2.24 -4.91 -9.56
C GLY A 56 -2.60 -3.46 -9.22
N ILE A 57 -1.59 -2.60 -9.18
CA ILE A 57 -1.73 -1.15 -9.01
C ILE A 57 -1.67 -0.44 -10.37
N ILE A 58 -2.37 0.67 -10.49
CA ILE A 58 -2.35 1.48 -11.71
C ILE A 58 -1.12 2.38 -11.69
N LEU A 59 -0.31 2.32 -12.74
CA LEU A 59 0.84 3.20 -12.98
C LEU A 59 0.47 4.31 -13.97
N ASP A 60 1.28 5.36 -14.00
CA ASP A 60 1.39 6.30 -15.11
C ASP A 60 2.61 5.90 -15.92
N GLU A 61 2.44 4.89 -16.79
CA GLU A 61 3.54 4.26 -17.52
C GLU A 61 4.28 5.27 -18.41
N LYS A 62 3.57 6.21 -19.03
CA LYS A 62 4.17 7.23 -19.91
C LYS A 62 5.06 8.20 -19.11
N LEU A 63 4.60 8.64 -17.92
CA LEU A 63 5.39 9.50 -17.06
C LEU A 63 6.60 8.75 -16.49
N ILE A 64 6.42 7.49 -16.07
CA ILE A 64 7.49 6.64 -15.55
C ILE A 64 8.53 6.37 -16.65
N PHE A 65 8.09 6.05 -17.88
CA PHE A 65 8.96 5.88 -19.03
C PHE A 65 9.81 7.14 -19.26
N LYS A 66 9.19 8.31 -19.32
CA LYS A 66 9.92 9.58 -19.47
C LYS A 66 10.98 9.76 -18.39
N ILE A 67 10.63 9.51 -17.12
CA ILE A 67 11.56 9.65 -15.99
C ILE A 67 12.73 8.68 -16.11
N LEU A 68 12.47 7.40 -16.40
CA LEU A 68 13.49 6.37 -16.47
C LEU A 68 14.40 6.54 -17.69
N SER A 69 13.86 6.95 -18.86
CA SER A 69 14.63 7.17 -20.09
C SER A 69 15.62 8.33 -20.00
N GLU A 70 15.41 9.25 -19.05
CA GLU A 70 16.39 10.33 -18.77
C GLU A 70 17.61 9.82 -17.97
N HIS A 71 17.59 8.57 -17.45
CA HIS A 71 18.60 8.05 -16.53
C HIS A 71 19.20 6.70 -16.94
N TYR A 72 18.42 5.87 -17.66
CA TYR A 72 18.81 4.52 -18.07
C TYR A 72 18.91 4.43 -19.59
N LYS A 73 19.85 3.61 -20.07
CA LYS A 73 20.17 3.52 -21.50
C LYS A 73 19.03 2.92 -22.32
N GLU A 74 18.38 1.91 -21.79
CA GLU A 74 17.30 1.21 -22.47
C GLU A 74 16.06 1.17 -21.56
N VAL A 75 14.96 1.76 -22.02
CA VAL A 75 13.68 1.69 -21.32
C VAL A 75 12.60 1.35 -22.34
N LEU A 76 11.79 0.34 -22.03
CA LEU A 76 10.68 -0.11 -22.87
C LEU A 76 9.38 -0.12 -22.06
N ILE A 77 8.25 0.04 -22.76
CA ILE A 77 6.92 -0.27 -22.21
C ILE A 77 6.40 -1.48 -22.96
N THR A 78 6.06 -2.54 -22.22
CA THR A 78 5.53 -3.79 -22.76
C THR A 78 4.18 -4.09 -22.18
N GLU A 79 3.18 -4.16 -23.05
CA GLU A 79 1.85 -4.63 -22.68
C GLU A 79 1.78 -6.15 -22.85
N ILE A 80 1.48 -6.86 -21.76
CA ILE A 80 1.36 -8.33 -21.76
C ILE A 80 -0.11 -8.72 -21.92
N THR A 81 -0.45 -9.32 -23.07
CA THR A 81 -1.79 -9.80 -23.39
C THR A 81 -1.86 -11.32 -23.47
N THR A 82 -0.74 -11.97 -23.82
CA THR A 82 -0.63 -13.41 -24.05
C THR A 82 0.53 -14.04 -23.27
N LYS A 83 0.55 -15.37 -23.20
CA LYS A 83 1.71 -16.09 -22.68
C LYS A 83 2.96 -15.91 -23.57
N LYS A 84 2.78 -15.65 -24.85
CA LYS A 84 3.89 -15.42 -25.78
C LYS A 84 4.60 -14.12 -25.41
N ASP A 85 3.87 -13.05 -25.14
CA ASP A 85 4.46 -11.76 -24.73
C ASP A 85 5.27 -11.92 -23.44
N LEU A 86 4.75 -12.74 -22.49
CA LEU A 86 5.47 -13.04 -21.25
C LEU A 86 6.74 -13.87 -21.49
N ALA A 87 6.73 -14.81 -22.45
CA ALA A 87 7.91 -15.56 -22.83
C ALA A 87 8.94 -14.67 -23.56
N GLU A 88 8.50 -13.77 -24.41
CA GLU A 88 9.37 -12.78 -25.08
C GLU A 88 10.03 -11.82 -24.08
N LEU A 89 9.33 -11.40 -23.02
CA LEU A 89 9.93 -10.65 -21.91
C LEU A 89 11.09 -11.45 -21.26
N ALA A 90 10.89 -12.74 -21.03
CA ALA A 90 11.94 -13.58 -20.45
C ALA A 90 13.15 -13.76 -21.38
N ILE A 91 12.92 -13.83 -22.70
CA ILE A 91 13.98 -13.89 -23.71
C ILE A 91 14.79 -12.59 -23.76
N ARG A 92 14.14 -11.43 -23.71
CA ARG A 92 14.82 -10.12 -23.66
C ARG A 92 15.64 -9.92 -22.39
N LYS A 93 15.23 -10.57 -21.29
CA LYS A 93 15.91 -10.60 -19.98
C LYS A 93 16.40 -9.20 -19.53
N PRO A 94 15.49 -8.22 -19.34
CA PRO A 94 15.88 -6.89 -18.88
C PRO A 94 16.55 -6.95 -17.50
N ASP A 95 17.41 -5.97 -17.18
CA ASP A 95 18.03 -5.87 -15.87
C ASP A 95 16.99 -5.65 -14.76
N LEU A 96 15.87 -4.98 -15.08
CA LEU A 96 14.79 -4.73 -14.12
C LEU A 96 13.43 -4.68 -14.83
N VAL A 97 12.45 -5.37 -14.25
CA VAL A 97 11.04 -5.17 -14.58
C VAL A 97 10.41 -4.18 -13.58
N PHE A 98 9.94 -3.05 -14.11
CA PHE A 98 9.20 -2.04 -13.34
C PHE A 98 7.71 -2.22 -13.61
N SER A 99 6.97 -2.81 -12.68
CA SER A 99 5.56 -3.14 -12.92
C SER A 99 4.67 -2.93 -11.69
N GLY A 100 3.42 -2.51 -11.96
CA GLY A 100 2.33 -2.54 -11.00
C GLY A 100 1.48 -3.81 -11.07
N VAL A 101 1.76 -4.71 -12.00
CA VAL A 101 0.99 -5.95 -12.22
C VAL A 101 1.42 -7.02 -11.21
N LYS A 102 0.45 -7.64 -10.53
CA LYS A 102 0.69 -8.76 -9.61
C LYS A 102 0.66 -10.11 -10.33
N TYR A 103 -0.31 -10.28 -11.23
CA TYR A 103 -0.50 -11.53 -11.96
C TYR A 103 -1.32 -11.33 -13.23
N PHE A 104 -1.22 -12.31 -14.13
CA PHE A 104 -2.01 -12.44 -15.36
C PHE A 104 -2.95 -13.63 -15.27
N TYR A 105 -4.01 -13.61 -16.04
CA TYR A 105 -4.86 -14.78 -16.30
C TYR A 105 -4.73 -15.18 -17.77
N PHE A 106 -4.24 -16.40 -18.02
CA PHE A 106 -4.22 -17.01 -19.34
C PHE A 106 -4.95 -18.35 -19.29
N ASN A 107 -6.03 -18.50 -20.06
CA ASN A 107 -6.84 -19.74 -20.08
C ASN A 107 -7.22 -20.22 -18.67
N ASN A 108 -7.75 -19.32 -17.84
CA ASN A 108 -8.14 -19.54 -16.44
C ASN A 108 -6.98 -19.94 -15.48
N LYS A 109 -5.73 -19.89 -15.95
CA LYS A 109 -4.57 -20.10 -15.09
C LYS A 109 -3.96 -18.77 -14.68
N LYS A 110 -3.79 -18.61 -13.37
CA LYS A 110 -3.14 -17.43 -12.77
C LYS A 110 -1.62 -17.60 -12.81
N ILE A 111 -0.92 -16.65 -13.43
CA ILE A 111 0.54 -16.56 -13.43
C ILE A 111 0.93 -15.30 -12.67
N TRP A 112 1.64 -15.47 -11.54
CA TRP A 112 2.18 -14.35 -10.79
C TRP A 112 3.41 -13.79 -11.49
N LEU A 113 3.43 -12.49 -11.77
CA LEU A 113 4.54 -11.86 -12.47
C LEU A 113 5.85 -12.01 -11.72
N ASN A 114 5.87 -11.65 -10.44
CA ASN A 114 7.11 -11.70 -9.63
C ASN A 114 7.67 -13.13 -9.50
N ASP A 115 6.80 -14.15 -9.37
CA ASP A 115 7.16 -15.56 -9.36
C ASP A 115 7.78 -15.99 -10.72
N TYR A 116 7.18 -15.53 -11.82
CA TYR A 116 7.68 -15.79 -13.17
C TYR A 116 9.04 -15.14 -13.42
N LEU A 117 9.22 -13.89 -12.95
CA LEU A 117 10.48 -13.17 -13.07
C LEU A 117 11.60 -13.82 -12.23
N GLU A 118 11.30 -14.26 -11.00
CA GLU A 118 12.25 -15.02 -10.16
C GLU A 118 12.73 -16.31 -10.84
N LEU A 119 11.81 -17.06 -11.49
CA LEU A 119 12.15 -18.28 -12.24
C LEU A 119 13.02 -18.03 -13.48
N ASN A 120 13.08 -16.80 -13.97
CA ASN A 120 13.88 -16.40 -15.12
C ASN A 120 15.08 -15.50 -14.75
N ASP A 121 15.42 -15.39 -13.46
CA ASP A 121 16.50 -14.54 -12.93
C ASP A 121 16.42 -13.09 -13.39
N ILE A 122 15.21 -12.51 -13.40
CA ILE A 122 14.95 -11.11 -13.74
C ILE A 122 14.58 -10.35 -12.49
N LEU A 123 15.28 -9.24 -12.22
CA LEU A 123 14.98 -8.37 -11.08
C LEU A 123 13.65 -7.63 -11.30
N TYR A 124 12.97 -7.31 -10.21
CA TYR A 124 11.68 -6.62 -10.24
C TYR A 124 11.49 -5.73 -9.00
N ILE A 125 10.61 -4.74 -9.12
CA ILE A 125 10.23 -3.87 -8.01
C ILE A 125 9.18 -4.52 -7.10
N ALA A 126 9.03 -3.98 -5.88
CA ALA A 126 8.08 -4.41 -4.84
C ALA A 126 8.44 -5.76 -4.19
N SER A 127 7.44 -6.49 -3.70
CA SER A 127 7.63 -7.69 -2.88
C SER A 127 7.30 -8.97 -3.63
N SER A 128 7.78 -10.11 -3.11
CA SER A 128 7.56 -11.44 -3.71
C SER A 128 6.09 -11.84 -3.70
N LYS A 129 5.74 -12.84 -4.51
CA LYS A 129 4.41 -13.48 -4.50
C LYS A 129 4.00 -13.94 -3.09
N SER A 130 4.94 -14.54 -2.33
CA SER A 130 4.67 -14.99 -0.96
C SER A 130 4.21 -13.84 -0.07
N SER A 131 4.91 -12.73 -0.11
CA SER A 131 4.59 -11.52 0.65
C SER A 131 3.25 -10.90 0.23
N LEU A 132 3.02 -10.80 -1.09
CA LEU A 132 1.76 -10.28 -1.64
C LEU A 132 0.56 -11.18 -1.27
N LEU A 133 0.74 -12.48 -1.18
CA LEU A 133 -0.29 -13.40 -0.69
C LEU A 133 -0.57 -13.22 0.81
N LYS A 134 0.42 -12.85 1.63
CA LYS A 134 0.24 -12.58 3.06
C LYS A 134 -0.59 -11.32 3.28
N GLU A 135 -0.33 -10.25 2.52
CA GLU A 135 -1.09 -9.00 2.63
C GLU A 135 -2.52 -9.08 2.06
N SER A 136 -2.73 -9.87 1.01
CA SER A 136 -3.98 -9.90 0.24
C SER A 136 -5.21 -10.29 1.06
N ASN A 137 -5.01 -10.98 2.18
CA ASN A 137 -6.05 -11.35 3.14
C ASN A 137 -5.77 -10.65 4.48
N LYS A 138 -6.59 -9.66 4.83
CA LYS A 138 -6.42 -8.85 6.04
C LYS A 138 -6.39 -9.66 7.34
N SER A 139 -7.18 -10.73 7.44
CA SER A 139 -7.16 -11.64 8.59
C SER A 139 -5.83 -12.39 8.69
N ARG A 140 -5.29 -12.86 7.56
CA ARG A 140 -3.98 -13.52 7.52
C ARG A 140 -2.85 -12.57 7.92
N ALA A 141 -2.83 -11.36 7.35
CA ALA A 141 -1.84 -10.34 7.70
C ALA A 141 -1.88 -10.04 9.21
N LYS A 142 -3.08 -9.81 9.79
CA LYS A 142 -3.25 -9.56 11.23
C LYS A 142 -2.76 -10.72 12.10
N LYS A 143 -3.02 -11.96 11.72
CA LYS A 143 -2.52 -13.15 12.43
C LYS A 143 -0.99 -13.22 12.42
N ILE A 144 -0.36 -12.87 11.28
CA ILE A 144 1.10 -12.86 11.14
C ILE A 144 1.73 -11.79 12.03
N VAL A 145 1.27 -10.54 11.94
CA VAL A 145 1.82 -9.44 12.74
C VAL A 145 1.59 -9.65 14.24
N LYS A 146 0.45 -10.24 14.64
CA LYS A 146 0.17 -10.58 16.03
C LYS A 146 1.18 -11.59 16.60
N LYS A 147 1.61 -12.58 15.81
CA LYS A 147 2.68 -13.52 16.21
C LYS A 147 4.02 -12.81 16.43
N SER A 148 4.23 -11.65 15.82
CA SER A 148 5.40 -10.79 16.03
C SER A 148 5.19 -9.73 17.11
N ASN A 149 4.24 -9.92 18.02
CA ASN A 149 3.88 -9.00 19.12
C ASN A 149 3.54 -7.58 18.63
N ILE A 150 2.85 -7.47 17.49
CA ILE A 150 2.31 -6.20 16.99
C ILE A 150 0.82 -6.18 17.29
N VAL A 151 0.39 -5.12 17.98
CA VAL A 151 -1.01 -4.97 18.39
C VAL A 151 -1.89 -4.71 17.17
N THR A 152 -3.03 -5.37 17.13
CA THR A 152 -4.10 -5.15 16.15
C THR A 152 -5.45 -5.24 16.86
N ALA A 153 -6.48 -4.55 16.39
CA ALA A 153 -7.81 -4.68 16.95
C ALA A 153 -8.23 -6.16 17.02
N GLU A 154 -8.95 -6.54 18.07
CA GLU A 154 -9.61 -7.85 18.14
C GLU A 154 -10.53 -8.02 16.93
N PHE A 155 -10.50 -9.20 16.32
CA PHE A 155 -11.24 -9.44 15.09
C PHE A 155 -11.68 -10.88 14.93
N PHE A 156 -12.69 -11.06 14.12
CA PHE A 156 -13.13 -12.36 13.57
C PHE A 156 -13.51 -12.21 12.10
N THR A 157 -13.67 -13.35 11.43
CA THR A 157 -14.14 -13.38 10.03
C THR A 157 -15.53 -13.96 9.98
N THR A 158 -16.35 -13.50 9.03
CA THR A 158 -17.74 -13.96 8.93
C THR A 158 -18.28 -13.92 7.50
N GLY A 159 -19.28 -14.78 7.29
CA GLY A 159 -20.16 -14.78 6.12
C GLY A 159 -21.62 -14.58 6.52
N PRO A 160 -22.54 -14.44 5.55
CA PRO A 160 -23.94 -14.09 5.80
C PRO A 160 -24.74 -15.07 6.66
N LYS A 161 -24.36 -16.35 6.65
CA LYS A 161 -25.08 -17.43 7.36
C LYS A 161 -24.49 -17.75 8.75
N GLU A 162 -23.34 -17.14 9.05
CA GLU A 162 -22.70 -17.25 10.36
C GLU A 162 -23.31 -16.23 11.33
N HIS A 163 -23.15 -16.45 12.64
CA HIS A 163 -23.64 -15.55 13.69
C HIS A 163 -25.14 -15.21 13.55
N LYS A 164 -26.00 -16.22 13.75
CA LYS A 164 -27.44 -16.11 13.53
C LYS A 164 -28.18 -15.15 14.49
N ASN A 165 -27.57 -14.79 15.62
CA ASN A 165 -28.12 -13.87 16.60
C ASN A 165 -27.02 -13.05 17.30
N LYS A 166 -27.41 -12.04 18.09
CA LYS A 166 -26.50 -11.13 18.79
C LYS A 166 -25.53 -11.89 19.73
N LYS A 167 -26.00 -12.94 20.42
CA LYS A 167 -25.20 -13.68 21.39
C LYS A 167 -24.08 -14.50 20.75
N SER A 168 -24.20 -14.84 19.46
CA SER A 168 -23.18 -15.58 18.72
C SER A 168 -22.02 -14.70 18.18
N ILE A 169 -22.11 -13.36 18.31
CA ILE A 169 -21.03 -12.45 17.89
C ILE A 169 -19.96 -12.44 18.98
N PRO A 170 -18.68 -12.74 18.63
CA PRO A 170 -17.62 -12.87 19.64
C PRO A 170 -17.15 -11.55 20.25
N LEU A 171 -17.51 -10.40 19.67
CA LEU A 171 -17.06 -9.08 20.10
C LEU A 171 -18.24 -8.15 20.43
N SER A 172 -18.05 -7.24 21.37
CA SER A 172 -19.04 -6.20 21.72
C SER A 172 -19.03 -5.06 20.71
N PHE A 173 -20.22 -4.48 20.45
CA PHE A 173 -20.36 -3.26 19.66
C PHE A 173 -19.78 -2.03 20.38
N PRO A 174 -19.33 -0.98 19.61
CA PRO A 174 -19.37 -0.87 18.17
C PRO A 174 -18.28 -1.69 17.48
N LEU A 175 -18.61 -2.21 16.27
CA LEU A 175 -17.71 -3.00 15.43
C LEU A 175 -17.50 -2.31 14.08
N PHE A 176 -16.33 -2.56 13.48
CA PHE A 176 -16.01 -2.13 12.12
C PHE A 176 -16.05 -3.33 11.17
N VAL A 177 -16.87 -3.26 10.12
CA VAL A 177 -17.10 -4.35 9.16
C VAL A 177 -16.58 -3.95 7.80
N LYS A 178 -15.64 -4.74 7.26
CA LYS A 178 -15.01 -4.50 5.95
C LYS A 178 -14.77 -5.80 5.18
N PRO A 179 -14.58 -5.74 3.84
CA PRO A 179 -14.16 -6.90 3.06
C PRO A 179 -12.83 -7.48 3.56
N ILE A 180 -12.72 -8.81 3.63
CA ILE A 180 -11.49 -9.48 4.08
C ILE A 180 -10.36 -9.38 3.05
N THR A 181 -10.72 -9.27 1.76
CA THR A 181 -9.80 -9.08 0.62
C THR A 181 -10.13 -7.77 -0.10
N GLY A 182 -9.25 -7.36 -1.02
CA GLY A 182 -9.39 -6.11 -1.76
C GLY A 182 -8.70 -4.92 -1.09
N GLY A 183 -8.56 -3.84 -1.84
CA GLY A 183 -7.88 -2.59 -1.45
C GLY A 183 -8.73 -1.35 -1.70
N ASP A 184 -8.11 -0.17 -1.61
CA ASP A 184 -8.67 1.15 -1.94
C ASP A 184 -9.97 1.50 -1.21
N SER A 185 -10.13 1.04 0.03
CA SER A 185 -11.35 1.23 0.85
C SER A 185 -12.65 0.71 0.19
N ARG A 186 -12.58 -0.14 -0.84
CA ARG A 186 -13.77 -0.71 -1.48
C ARG A 186 -14.60 -1.48 -0.47
N GLY A 187 -15.91 -1.21 -0.45
CA GLY A 187 -16.84 -1.79 0.51
C GLY A 187 -16.77 -1.19 1.91
N ILE A 188 -15.98 -0.11 2.10
CA ILE A 188 -15.94 0.70 3.30
C ILE A 188 -16.70 2.00 3.03
N ASP A 189 -17.69 2.29 3.88
CA ASP A 189 -18.54 3.47 3.82
C ASP A 189 -18.99 3.89 5.24
N LYS A 190 -19.86 4.88 5.33
CA LYS A 190 -20.45 5.37 6.59
C LYS A 190 -21.18 4.30 7.41
N ASN A 191 -21.60 3.18 6.79
CA ASN A 191 -22.28 2.07 7.45
C ASN A 191 -21.30 0.97 7.92
N SER A 192 -20.00 1.14 7.70
CA SER A 192 -18.99 0.17 8.11
C SER A 192 -18.79 0.11 9.62
N ILE A 193 -19.15 1.20 10.36
CA ILE A 193 -19.27 1.16 11.83
C ILE A 193 -20.68 0.71 12.18
N VAL A 194 -20.79 -0.41 12.87
CA VAL A 194 -22.06 -1.02 13.25
C VAL A 194 -22.21 -1.01 14.77
N TYR A 195 -23.38 -0.58 15.26
CA TYR A 195 -23.66 -0.41 16.69
C TYR A 195 -24.58 -1.49 17.27
N ASN A 196 -25.18 -2.30 16.40
CA ASN A 196 -26.10 -3.34 16.78
C ASN A 196 -26.13 -4.47 15.75
N TYR A 197 -26.78 -5.57 16.12
CA TYR A 197 -26.88 -6.76 15.30
C TYR A 197 -27.58 -6.53 13.95
N LYS A 198 -28.61 -5.67 13.91
CA LYS A 198 -29.36 -5.37 12.66
C LYS A 198 -28.43 -4.71 11.64
N ASN A 199 -27.65 -3.70 12.05
CA ASN A 199 -26.70 -3.00 11.19
C ASN A 199 -25.55 -3.92 10.75
N TYR A 200 -25.03 -4.74 11.68
CA TYR A 200 -24.04 -5.77 11.38
C TYR A 200 -24.49 -6.71 10.29
N LYS A 201 -25.68 -7.32 10.46
CA LYS A 201 -26.24 -8.26 9.48
C LYS A 201 -26.42 -7.61 8.10
N LYS A 202 -26.95 -6.37 8.06
CA LYS A 202 -27.12 -5.61 6.82
C LYS A 202 -25.77 -5.40 6.12
N LYS A 203 -24.73 -4.96 6.83
CA LYS A 203 -23.41 -4.68 6.25
C LYS A 203 -22.71 -5.95 5.75
N VAL A 204 -22.81 -7.07 6.48
CA VAL A 204 -22.26 -8.36 6.04
C VAL A 204 -22.91 -8.84 4.75
N LEU A 205 -24.25 -8.72 4.62
CA LEU A 205 -24.98 -9.07 3.40
C LEU A 205 -24.59 -8.18 2.22
N GLU A 206 -24.46 -6.87 2.44
CA GLU A 206 -24.04 -5.89 1.44
C GLU A 206 -22.65 -6.23 0.87
N ILE A 207 -21.66 -6.45 1.74
CA ILE A 207 -20.31 -6.83 1.33
C ILE A 207 -20.32 -8.14 0.52
N LYS A 208 -21.08 -9.14 0.98
CA LYS A 208 -21.20 -10.40 0.24
C LYS A 208 -21.80 -10.22 -1.15
N LYS A 209 -22.83 -9.39 -1.26
CA LYS A 209 -23.51 -9.10 -2.54
C LYS A 209 -22.61 -8.34 -3.51
N ASN A 210 -21.94 -7.28 -3.02
CA ASN A 210 -21.23 -6.32 -3.87
C ASN A 210 -19.75 -6.66 -4.08
N GLN A 211 -19.11 -7.35 -3.13
CA GLN A 211 -17.68 -7.66 -3.16
C GLN A 211 -17.40 -9.17 -3.31
N HIS A 212 -18.42 -10.01 -3.29
CA HIS A 212 -18.32 -11.48 -3.42
C HIS A 212 -17.31 -12.15 -2.46
N THR A 213 -17.04 -11.54 -1.30
CA THR A 213 -16.04 -11.99 -0.31
C THR A 213 -16.67 -12.14 1.08
N HIS A 214 -15.91 -12.73 2.01
CA HIS A 214 -16.21 -12.69 3.44
C HIS A 214 -15.87 -11.34 4.03
N CYS A 215 -16.35 -11.11 5.26
CA CYS A 215 -16.05 -9.90 6.02
C CYS A 215 -14.97 -10.16 7.07
N LEU A 216 -14.12 -9.17 7.28
CA LEU A 216 -13.36 -8.98 8.50
C LEU A 216 -14.16 -8.05 9.41
N VAL A 217 -14.42 -8.47 10.64
CA VAL A 217 -15.13 -7.71 11.67
C VAL A 217 -14.17 -7.44 12.81
N GLU A 218 -14.01 -6.17 13.16
CA GLU A 218 -13.03 -5.72 14.15
C GLU A 218 -13.69 -4.86 15.22
N LYS A 219 -13.11 -4.83 16.42
CA LYS A 219 -13.44 -3.78 17.39
C LYS A 219 -13.16 -2.42 16.77
N TYR A 220 -14.10 -1.49 16.86
CA TYR A 220 -13.93 -0.15 16.27
C TYR A 220 -12.84 0.63 17.01
N LEU A 221 -11.90 1.18 16.24
CA LEU A 221 -10.85 2.08 16.70
C LEU A 221 -11.24 3.52 16.41
N SER A 222 -11.38 4.36 17.43
CA SER A 222 -11.91 5.71 17.30
C SER A 222 -10.86 6.81 17.13
N GLY A 223 -9.57 6.48 17.30
CA GLY A 223 -8.49 7.45 17.27
C GLY A 223 -8.02 7.80 15.85
N LYS A 224 -6.91 8.53 15.78
CA LYS A 224 -6.28 9.01 14.54
C LYS A 224 -5.80 7.88 13.66
N GLU A 225 -5.74 8.14 12.36
CA GLU A 225 -5.26 7.21 11.34
C GLU A 225 -3.91 7.65 10.77
N TYR A 226 -3.03 6.68 10.57
CA TYR A 226 -1.68 6.90 10.08
C TYR A 226 -1.33 5.92 8.98
N SER A 227 -0.54 6.40 8.04
CA SER A 227 0.06 5.57 7.01
C SER A 227 1.57 5.71 7.08
N VAL A 228 2.30 4.62 7.00
CA VAL A 228 3.75 4.62 7.10
C VAL A 228 4.35 4.03 5.83
N GLY A 229 4.91 4.88 4.97
CA GLY A 229 5.72 4.44 3.84
C GLY A 229 7.00 3.77 4.34
N ILE A 230 7.42 2.72 3.66
CA ILE A 230 8.65 1.97 3.96
C ILE A 230 9.50 1.90 2.70
N PHE A 231 10.79 2.26 2.82
CA PHE A 231 11.84 1.81 1.94
C PHE A 231 12.76 0.86 2.68
N LYS A 232 13.13 -0.26 2.05
CA LYS A 232 14.21 -1.14 2.47
C LYS A 232 15.28 -1.10 1.40
N ASP A 233 16.46 -0.65 1.76
CA ASP A 233 17.62 -0.68 0.90
C ASP A 233 18.05 -2.14 0.67
N ASN A 234 18.08 -2.59 -0.59
CA ASN A 234 18.38 -3.98 -0.93
C ASN A 234 19.85 -4.34 -0.77
N ILE A 235 20.75 -3.34 -0.74
CA ILE A 235 22.21 -3.55 -0.54
C ILE A 235 22.53 -3.64 0.95
N THR A 236 22.07 -2.64 1.73
CA THR A 236 22.44 -2.53 3.15
C THR A 236 21.45 -3.20 4.09
N GLY A 237 20.25 -3.52 3.61
CA GLY A 237 19.15 -4.02 4.42
C GLY A 237 18.50 -2.98 5.34
N ILE A 238 18.97 -1.73 5.33
CA ILE A 238 18.42 -0.65 6.17
C ILE A 238 16.98 -0.35 5.79
N ILE A 239 16.10 -0.33 6.78
CA ILE A 239 14.68 -0.03 6.61
C ILE A 239 14.41 1.39 7.10
N GLN A 240 13.95 2.25 6.18
CA GLN A 240 13.50 3.60 6.45
C GLN A 240 11.98 3.64 6.53
N ALA A 241 11.44 4.20 7.61
CA ALA A 241 10.00 4.38 7.82
C ALA A 241 9.64 5.86 7.73
N MET A 242 8.50 6.15 7.10
CA MET A 242 8.05 7.49 6.73
C MET A 242 6.59 7.71 7.15
N PRO A 243 6.31 7.96 8.45
CA PRO A 243 4.96 8.15 8.96
C PRO A 243 4.31 9.45 8.46
N ILE A 244 3.02 9.36 8.14
CA ILE A 244 2.13 10.48 7.87
C ILE A 244 0.82 10.29 8.63
N GLU A 245 0.18 11.38 9.05
CA GLU A 245 -1.16 11.36 9.64
C GLU A 245 -2.19 11.63 8.55
N ILE A 246 -3.27 10.82 8.51
CA ILE A 246 -4.38 10.99 7.59
C ILE A 246 -5.56 11.56 8.38
N ARG A 247 -6.03 12.74 7.99
CA ARG A 247 -7.11 13.47 8.63
C ARG A 247 -8.33 13.51 7.72
N THR A 248 -9.41 12.91 8.16
CA THR A 248 -10.71 13.01 7.48
C THR A 248 -11.63 13.93 8.27
N LYS A 249 -12.59 14.56 7.60
CA LYS A 249 -13.69 15.24 8.29
C LYS A 249 -14.54 14.22 9.04
N LYS A 250 -15.18 14.65 10.12
CA LYS A 250 -16.16 13.80 10.81
C LYS A 250 -17.37 13.62 9.90
N ASN A 251 -17.84 12.38 9.79
CA ASN A 251 -19.09 12.09 9.14
C ASN A 251 -20.29 12.54 10.00
N ILE A 252 -21.51 12.39 9.51
CA ILE A 252 -22.75 12.77 10.20
C ILE A 252 -22.91 12.11 11.59
N ASN A 253 -22.23 10.97 11.83
CA ASN A 253 -22.23 10.25 13.10
C ASN A 253 -21.06 10.63 14.01
N GLY A 254 -20.30 11.67 13.67
CA GLY A 254 -19.18 12.17 14.46
C GLY A 254 -17.88 11.36 14.36
N HIS A 255 -17.76 10.43 13.40
CA HIS A 255 -16.60 9.55 13.24
C HIS A 255 -15.71 9.98 12.09
N HIS A 256 -14.41 9.75 12.26
CA HIS A 256 -13.40 9.85 11.21
C HIS A 256 -13.28 8.49 10.51
N ILE A 257 -13.76 8.38 9.28
CA ILE A 257 -13.68 7.19 8.44
C ILE A 257 -13.02 7.58 7.13
N LEU A 258 -11.97 6.87 6.76
CA LEU A 258 -11.36 6.96 5.45
C LEU A 258 -12.05 5.96 4.52
N ASP A 259 -13.18 6.37 3.97
CA ASP A 259 -13.99 5.54 3.07
C ASP A 259 -13.55 5.66 1.60
N PHE A 260 -14.26 4.95 0.74
CA PHE A 260 -13.96 4.92 -0.69
C PHE A 260 -14.13 6.28 -1.37
N ASP A 261 -15.20 7.01 -1.03
CA ASP A 261 -15.53 8.29 -1.69
C ASP A 261 -14.52 9.37 -1.30
N ILE A 262 -14.15 9.46 -0.01
CA ILE A 262 -13.13 10.38 0.48
C ILE A 262 -11.80 10.13 -0.25
N LYS A 263 -11.35 8.87 -0.33
CA LYS A 263 -10.11 8.51 -1.05
C LYS A 263 -10.16 8.82 -2.54
N LYS A 264 -11.31 8.55 -3.17
CA LYS A 264 -11.48 8.76 -4.61
C LYS A 264 -11.42 10.25 -4.98
N ASN A 265 -11.98 11.08 -4.10
CA ASN A 265 -12.07 12.53 -4.32
C ASN A 265 -10.89 13.32 -3.74
N ASP A 266 -9.93 12.65 -3.06
CA ASP A 266 -8.77 13.26 -2.37
C ASP A 266 -9.22 14.34 -1.35
N GLU A 267 -10.25 14.01 -0.56
CA GLU A 267 -10.89 14.93 0.41
C GLU A 267 -10.24 14.89 1.80
N GLU A 268 -9.31 13.96 2.02
CA GLU A 268 -8.55 13.88 3.26
C GLU A 268 -7.31 14.78 3.24
N ASP A 269 -6.95 15.31 4.41
CA ASP A 269 -5.68 15.98 4.63
C ASP A 269 -4.60 14.96 4.99
N VAL A 270 -3.43 15.09 4.37
CA VAL A 270 -2.24 14.30 4.70
C VAL A 270 -1.17 15.22 5.24
N VAL A 271 -0.78 15.00 6.49
CA VAL A 271 0.14 15.88 7.22
C VAL A 271 1.31 15.10 7.84
N PRO A 272 2.46 15.75 8.10
CA PRO A 272 3.59 15.12 8.78
C PRO A 272 3.21 14.77 10.24
N VAL A 273 3.80 13.71 10.79
CA VAL A 273 3.70 13.37 12.21
C VAL A 273 4.73 14.20 12.97
N LEU A 274 4.26 15.21 13.73
CA LEU A 274 5.14 16.15 14.45
C LEU A 274 5.53 15.64 15.84
N ASP A 275 4.69 14.82 16.48
CA ASP A 275 5.00 14.22 17.77
C ASP A 275 6.06 13.13 17.60
N ILE A 276 7.25 13.38 18.15
CA ILE A 276 8.42 12.49 18.00
C ILE A 276 8.20 11.12 18.66
N LYS A 277 7.43 11.04 19.74
CA LYS A 277 7.10 9.78 20.41
C LYS A 277 6.21 8.91 19.52
N ILE A 278 5.17 9.53 18.95
CA ILE A 278 4.26 8.85 18.00
C ILE A 278 5.03 8.47 16.72
N PHE A 279 5.85 9.38 16.19
CA PHE A 279 6.70 9.11 15.01
C PHE A 279 7.57 7.87 15.21
N ASN A 280 8.31 7.81 16.33
CA ASN A 280 9.21 6.71 16.64
C ASN A 280 8.44 5.40 16.85
N GLN A 281 7.31 5.44 17.56
CA GLN A 281 6.46 4.28 17.80
C GLN A 281 5.89 3.69 16.50
N LEU A 282 5.32 4.54 15.63
CA LEU A 282 4.81 4.13 14.34
C LEU A 282 5.91 3.58 13.44
N SER A 283 7.08 4.24 13.42
CA SER A 283 8.24 3.79 12.65
C SER A 283 8.71 2.40 13.07
N ALA A 284 8.84 2.15 14.37
CA ALA A 284 9.26 0.86 14.90
C ALA A 284 8.23 -0.25 14.58
N LEU A 285 6.95 0.02 14.78
CA LEU A 285 5.87 -0.94 14.48
C LEU A 285 5.76 -1.24 12.99
N ALA A 286 5.91 -0.21 12.13
CA ALA A 286 5.85 -0.38 10.70
C ALA A 286 7.01 -1.22 10.15
N LYS A 287 8.24 -0.95 10.59
CA LYS A 287 9.43 -1.77 10.27
C LYS A 287 9.21 -3.22 10.68
N LYS A 288 8.76 -3.45 11.90
CA LYS A 288 8.49 -4.78 12.43
C LYS A 288 7.39 -5.50 11.65
N SER A 289 6.31 -4.79 11.28
CA SER A 289 5.22 -5.34 10.45
C SER A 289 5.70 -5.72 9.05
N PHE A 290 6.51 -4.86 8.43
CA PHE A 290 7.08 -5.07 7.10
C PHE A 290 7.97 -6.32 7.08
N ILE A 291 8.83 -6.49 8.08
CA ILE A 291 9.68 -7.68 8.24
C ILE A 291 8.84 -8.94 8.46
N ALA A 292 7.85 -8.90 9.37
CA ALA A 292 6.98 -10.04 9.67
C ALA A 292 6.19 -10.54 8.44
N LEU A 293 5.83 -9.62 7.55
CA LEU A 293 5.14 -9.92 6.30
C LEU A 293 6.10 -10.22 5.14
N GLU A 294 7.41 -10.23 5.39
CA GLU A 294 8.48 -10.47 4.40
C GLU A 294 8.47 -9.44 3.27
N GLY A 295 8.22 -8.16 3.59
CA GLY A 295 8.34 -7.07 2.64
C GLY A 295 9.76 -6.96 2.07
N LYS A 296 9.89 -6.66 0.76
CA LYS A 296 11.19 -6.73 0.08
C LYS A 296 11.81 -5.33 -0.08
N SER A 297 11.39 -4.54 -1.02
CA SER A 297 12.06 -3.25 -1.35
C SER A 297 11.33 -2.02 -0.85
N PHE A 298 10.03 -2.00 -0.95
CA PHE A 298 9.19 -0.91 -0.44
C PHE A 298 7.78 -1.39 -0.10
N GLY A 299 7.08 -0.60 0.71
CA GLY A 299 5.73 -0.92 1.12
C GLY A 299 5.07 0.22 1.89
N ARG A 300 3.85 -0.03 2.36
CA ARG A 300 3.09 0.88 3.20
C ARG A 300 2.35 0.08 4.26
N ILE A 301 2.44 0.53 5.51
CA ILE A 301 1.76 -0.07 6.65
C ILE A 301 0.83 0.96 7.25
N ASP A 302 -0.44 0.60 7.43
CA ASP A 302 -1.47 1.50 7.91
C ASP A 302 -1.85 1.16 9.37
N PHE A 303 -1.98 2.20 10.20
CA PHE A 303 -2.31 2.11 11.62
C PHE A 303 -3.50 3.01 11.97
N LYS A 304 -4.27 2.59 12.98
CA LYS A 304 -5.29 3.44 13.60
C LYS A 304 -5.13 3.37 15.11
N MET A 305 -5.25 4.53 15.77
CA MET A 305 -5.19 4.60 17.23
C MET A 305 -6.50 4.09 17.86
N ASP A 306 -6.39 3.50 19.04
CA ASP A 306 -7.54 3.31 19.91
C ASP A 306 -7.92 4.63 20.62
N HIS A 307 -8.88 4.59 21.52
CA HIS A 307 -9.32 5.76 22.31
C HIS A 307 -8.28 6.24 23.32
N LEU A 308 -7.26 5.43 23.65
CA LEU A 308 -6.14 5.75 24.53
C LEU A 308 -4.93 6.28 23.78
N GLY A 309 -4.97 6.30 22.43
CA GLY A 309 -3.86 6.73 21.58
C GLY A 309 -2.81 5.65 21.32
N ASN A 310 -3.13 4.37 21.52
CA ASN A 310 -2.23 3.28 21.16
C ASN A 310 -2.42 2.88 19.70
N PRO A 311 -1.34 2.73 18.92
CA PRO A 311 -1.43 2.35 17.50
C PRO A 311 -1.72 0.86 17.32
N HIS A 312 -2.70 0.56 16.50
CA HIS A 312 -3.09 -0.77 16.09
C HIS A 312 -2.85 -0.95 14.59
N PHE A 313 -2.21 -2.04 14.19
CA PHE A 313 -2.06 -2.41 12.80
C PHE A 313 -3.42 -2.62 12.13
N ILE A 314 -3.66 -1.99 10.99
CA ILE A 314 -4.88 -2.14 10.18
C ILE A 314 -4.63 -3.07 9.01
N GLU A 315 -3.67 -2.71 8.15
CA GLU A 315 -3.33 -3.44 6.93
C GLU A 315 -1.91 -3.10 6.46
N ALA A 316 -1.40 -3.93 5.55
CA ALA A 316 -0.15 -3.70 4.84
C ALA A 316 -0.42 -3.67 3.33
N ASN A 317 0.38 -2.89 2.60
CA ASN A 317 0.43 -2.83 1.16
C ASN A 317 1.89 -2.99 0.74
N LEU A 318 2.30 -4.22 0.37
CA LEU A 318 3.68 -4.56 0.01
C LEU A 318 3.98 -4.32 -1.49
N MET A 319 3.00 -3.82 -2.21
CA MET A 319 3.05 -3.23 -3.53
C MET A 319 2.06 -2.05 -3.52
N PRO A 320 2.39 -0.95 -2.81
CA PRO A 320 1.48 0.20 -2.69
C PRO A 320 1.38 0.96 -4.00
N GLY A 321 0.27 1.66 -4.21
CA GLY A 321 0.14 2.59 -5.32
C GLY A 321 1.23 3.67 -5.25
N ILE A 322 1.99 3.82 -6.34
CA ILE A 322 3.10 4.79 -6.45
C ILE A 322 2.72 6.08 -7.18
N ARG A 323 1.45 6.28 -7.54
CA ARG A 323 0.95 7.59 -7.95
C ARG A 323 1.10 8.60 -6.80
N LYS A 324 0.68 9.85 -6.97
CA LYS A 324 0.76 10.91 -5.94
C LYS A 324 -0.17 10.68 -4.73
N GLY A 325 -0.33 9.39 -4.33
CA GLY A 325 -1.07 8.95 -3.14
C GLY A 325 -0.20 8.89 -1.88
N TYR A 326 -0.60 8.09 -0.89
CA TYR A 326 0.01 8.09 0.45
C TYR A 326 1.47 7.68 0.47
N PHE A 327 1.90 6.72 -0.35
CA PHE A 327 3.31 6.34 -0.41
C PHE A 327 4.18 7.50 -0.90
N TYR A 328 3.77 8.18 -1.98
CA TYR A 328 4.46 9.38 -2.46
C TYR A 328 4.43 10.51 -1.41
N ARG A 329 3.28 10.77 -0.77
CA ARG A 329 3.16 11.79 0.29
C ARG A 329 4.05 11.47 1.49
N SER A 330 4.20 10.19 1.84
CA SER A 330 5.19 9.73 2.84
C SER A 330 6.62 10.09 2.44
N CYS A 331 7.00 9.83 1.19
CA CYS A 331 8.32 10.20 0.66
C CYS A 331 8.55 11.71 0.67
N LEU A 332 7.58 12.48 0.17
CA LEU A 332 7.66 13.94 0.10
C LEU A 332 7.80 14.57 1.49
N LEU A 333 6.96 14.17 2.45
CA LEU A 333 6.90 14.79 3.77
C LEU A 333 8.03 14.37 4.71
N ASN A 334 8.65 13.21 4.50
CA ASN A 334 9.71 12.70 5.37
C ASN A 334 11.11 12.80 4.76
N LEU A 335 11.23 12.68 3.43
CA LEU A 335 12.52 12.67 2.73
C LEU A 335 12.75 13.92 1.90
N ASN A 336 11.72 14.74 1.73
CA ASN A 336 11.74 15.91 0.84
C ASN A 336 12.13 15.56 -0.61
N ILE A 337 11.71 14.37 -1.08
CA ILE A 337 11.92 13.92 -2.46
C ILE A 337 10.63 14.09 -3.28
N ASN A 338 10.80 14.55 -4.52
CA ASN A 338 9.70 14.70 -5.46
C ASN A 338 9.34 13.36 -6.14
N TYR A 339 8.33 13.39 -7.01
CA TYR A 339 7.83 12.18 -7.67
C TYR A 339 8.89 11.51 -8.56
N LYS A 340 9.68 12.29 -9.31
CA LYS A 340 10.78 11.80 -10.15
C LYS A 340 11.82 11.08 -9.29
N GLU A 341 12.26 11.71 -8.21
CA GLU A 341 13.24 11.15 -7.29
C GLU A 341 12.74 9.86 -6.61
N MET A 342 11.45 9.79 -6.26
CA MET A 342 10.85 8.57 -5.73
C MET A 342 10.89 7.42 -6.76
N ILE A 343 10.51 7.66 -8.02
CA ILE A 343 10.55 6.64 -9.07
C ILE A 343 11.98 6.15 -9.30
N LEU A 344 12.95 7.06 -9.38
CA LEU A 344 14.35 6.72 -9.55
C LEU A 344 14.90 5.92 -8.37
N LYS A 345 14.50 6.27 -7.13
CA LYS A 345 14.89 5.52 -5.93
C LYS A 345 14.32 4.10 -5.95
N ILE A 346 13.07 3.92 -6.38
CA ILE A 346 12.45 2.59 -6.54
C ILE A 346 13.21 1.75 -7.58
N ALA A 347 13.51 2.34 -8.74
CA ALA A 347 14.22 1.65 -9.82
C ALA A 347 15.65 1.29 -9.42
N ALA A 348 16.40 2.23 -8.87
CA ALA A 348 17.77 2.00 -8.42
C ALA A 348 17.85 0.90 -7.35
N ASN A 349 16.92 0.90 -6.39
CA ASN A 349 16.87 -0.14 -5.36
C ASN A 349 16.44 -1.51 -5.93
N GLY A 350 15.61 -1.52 -6.97
CA GLY A 350 15.15 -2.75 -7.64
C GLY A 350 16.25 -3.45 -8.44
N LEU A 351 17.31 -2.76 -8.83
CA LEU A 351 18.47 -3.30 -9.57
C LEU A 351 19.46 -4.08 -8.68
N HIS A 352 19.17 -4.20 -7.40
CA HIS A 352 19.89 -4.96 -6.38
C HIS A 352 18.94 -5.90 -5.63
#